data_b24ac2f9a703aa3af8fe62418c942d99
#
_entry.id   b24ac2f9a703aa3af8fe62418c942d99
#
_cell.length_a   1.000
_cell.length_b   1.000
_cell.length_c   1.000
_cell.angle_alpha   90.00
_cell.angle_beta   90.00
_cell.angle_gamma   90.00
#
_symmetry.space_group_name_H-M   'P 1'
#
loop_
_entity.id
_entity.type
_entity.pdbx_description
1 polymer ?
#
loop_
_entity_poly.entity_id
_entity_poly.type
_entity_poly.pdbx_seq_one_letter_code
_entity_poly.pdbx_strand_id
1 'polypeptide(L)'
;MNKQKHRRGFSLIEVMVGLFLVAVAVLGLAQLFLVAVANNLKADRVANATFLAQQQIDWLRGFTFDELNIYAGTTLASRDELLDLNLDGMNDYRRITDFHIAGDTFQVRIYIYSAEKFGIASPAVLIADTDLHRPRALITTIITR
;
A
#
# COMPACT_ATOMS: atom_id res chain seq x y z
N MET A 1 34.28 -41.34 -54.13
CA MET A 1 34.49 -39.90 -54.03
C MET A 1 33.89 -39.41 -52.69
N ASN A 2 34.75 -39.20 -51.68
CA ASN A 2 34.32 -38.80 -50.35
C ASN A 2 34.26 -37.28 -50.28
N LYS A 3 33.06 -36.67 -50.23
CA LYS A 3 32.86 -35.23 -50.01
C LYS A 3 33.19 -34.90 -48.56
N GLN A 4 34.37 -34.35 -48.32
CA GLN A 4 34.69 -33.75 -47.03
C GLN A 4 33.74 -32.55 -46.78
N LYS A 5 32.80 -32.71 -45.81
CA LYS A 5 31.99 -31.61 -45.28
C LYS A 5 32.94 -30.64 -44.56
N HIS A 6 33.16 -29.48 -45.15
CA HIS A 6 33.84 -28.35 -44.49
C HIS A 6 33.06 -27.97 -43.25
N ARG A 7 33.57 -28.33 -42.07
CA ARG A 7 33.08 -27.81 -40.79
C ARG A 7 33.54 -26.35 -40.69
N ARG A 8 32.64 -25.42 -40.94
CA ARG A 8 32.87 -23.98 -40.70
C ARG A 8 32.92 -23.79 -39.21
N GLY A 9 34.06 -23.39 -38.65
CA GLY A 9 34.19 -22.96 -37.26
C GLY A 9 33.56 -21.57 -37.09
N PHE A 10 33.10 -21.28 -35.87
CA PHE A 10 32.60 -19.94 -35.54
C PHE A 10 33.74 -18.91 -35.62
N SER A 11 33.44 -17.75 -36.13
CA SER A 11 34.38 -16.62 -36.15
C SER A 11 34.44 -16.01 -34.75
N LEU A 12 35.64 -15.58 -34.30
CA LEU A 12 35.85 -14.91 -33.05
C LEU A 12 34.88 -13.71 -32.87
N ILE A 13 34.63 -12.96 -33.93
CA ILE A 13 33.73 -11.81 -33.93
C ILE A 13 32.27 -12.23 -33.67
N GLU A 14 31.83 -13.37 -34.18
CA GLU A 14 30.50 -13.90 -34.01
C GLU A 14 30.24 -14.27 -32.52
N VAL A 15 31.25 -14.86 -31.87
CA VAL A 15 31.20 -15.17 -30.43
C VAL A 15 31.14 -13.88 -29.61
N MET A 16 31.94 -12.86 -29.95
CA MET A 16 31.93 -11.58 -29.25
C MET A 16 30.57 -10.86 -29.38
N VAL A 17 30.01 -10.84 -30.60
CA VAL A 17 28.68 -10.25 -30.83
C VAL A 17 27.60 -11.03 -30.08
N GLY A 18 27.68 -12.36 -30.10
CA GLY A 18 26.73 -13.21 -29.33
C GLY A 18 26.79 -12.93 -27.86
N LEU A 19 28.00 -12.85 -27.26
CA LEU A 19 28.15 -12.52 -25.84
C LEU A 19 27.63 -11.11 -25.49
N PHE A 20 27.85 -10.13 -26.35
CA PHE A 20 27.35 -8.79 -26.19
C PHE A 20 25.79 -8.76 -26.15
N LEU A 21 25.16 -9.45 -27.13
CA LEU A 21 23.70 -9.54 -27.16
C LEU A 21 23.13 -10.24 -25.93
N VAL A 22 23.77 -11.31 -25.44
CA VAL A 22 23.37 -11.98 -24.21
C VAL A 22 23.51 -11.05 -23.01
N ALA A 23 24.60 -10.29 -22.91
CA ALA A 23 24.79 -9.33 -21.82
C ALA A 23 23.69 -8.25 -21.79
N VAL A 24 23.34 -7.69 -22.96
CA VAL A 24 22.24 -6.71 -23.06
C VAL A 24 20.90 -7.33 -22.68
N ALA A 25 20.62 -8.56 -23.10
CA ALA A 25 19.39 -9.26 -22.77
C ALA A 25 19.29 -9.51 -21.25
N VAL A 26 20.37 -9.95 -20.60
CA VAL A 26 20.41 -10.18 -19.14
C VAL A 26 20.19 -8.88 -18.37
N LEU A 27 20.80 -7.77 -18.79
CA LEU A 27 20.58 -6.47 -18.17
C LEU A 27 19.12 -6.01 -18.28
N GLY A 28 18.50 -6.22 -19.45
CA GLY A 28 17.07 -5.92 -19.67
C GLY A 28 16.16 -6.74 -18.73
N LEU A 29 16.42 -8.04 -18.59
CA LEU A 29 15.68 -8.91 -17.69
C LEU A 29 15.86 -8.52 -16.22
N ALA A 30 17.08 -8.16 -15.81
CA ALA A 30 17.36 -7.70 -14.46
C ALA A 30 16.55 -6.43 -14.10
N GLN A 31 16.46 -5.46 -15.03
CA GLN A 31 15.66 -4.26 -14.82
C GLN A 31 14.16 -4.58 -14.69
N LEU A 32 13.62 -5.46 -15.54
CA LEU A 32 12.22 -5.89 -15.44
C LEU A 32 11.94 -6.57 -14.10
N PHE A 33 12.86 -7.40 -13.62
CA PHE A 33 12.72 -8.05 -12.31
C PHE A 33 12.67 -7.04 -11.16
N LEU A 34 13.55 -6.04 -11.14
CA LEU A 34 13.54 -4.99 -10.12
C LEU A 34 12.23 -4.20 -10.12
N VAL A 35 11.70 -3.85 -11.30
CA VAL A 35 10.41 -3.15 -11.42
C VAL A 35 9.27 -4.04 -10.92
N ALA A 36 9.27 -5.33 -11.24
CA ALA A 36 8.26 -6.26 -10.77
C ALA A 36 8.25 -6.38 -9.24
N VAL A 37 9.43 -6.52 -8.62
CA VAL A 37 9.56 -6.57 -7.15
C VAL A 37 9.06 -5.27 -6.51
N ALA A 38 9.45 -4.11 -7.03
CA ALA A 38 9.01 -2.81 -6.51
C ALA A 38 7.49 -2.65 -6.60
N ASN A 39 6.87 -3.08 -7.70
CA ASN A 39 5.41 -3.04 -7.87
C ASN A 39 4.69 -4.00 -6.90
N ASN A 40 5.22 -5.21 -6.69
CA ASN A 40 4.66 -6.15 -5.73
C ASN A 40 4.68 -5.59 -4.30
N LEU A 41 5.81 -5.03 -3.86
CA LEU A 41 5.92 -4.39 -2.55
C LEU A 41 4.93 -3.22 -2.37
N LYS A 42 4.70 -2.45 -3.43
CA LYS A 42 3.70 -1.38 -3.41
C LYS A 42 2.28 -1.94 -3.31
N ALA A 43 1.97 -2.99 -4.06
CA ALA A 43 0.67 -3.66 -4.04
C ALA A 43 0.37 -4.26 -2.65
N ASP A 44 1.35 -4.93 -2.03
CA ASP A 44 1.22 -5.49 -0.67
C ASP A 44 0.91 -4.40 0.36
N ARG A 45 1.60 -3.26 0.29
CA ARG A 45 1.35 -2.15 1.22
C ARG A 45 -0.06 -1.58 1.07
N VAL A 46 -0.59 -1.49 -0.14
CA VAL A 46 -1.96 -1.03 -0.39
C VAL A 46 -2.98 -2.08 0.06
N ALA A 47 -2.72 -3.36 -0.21
CA ALA A 47 -3.58 -4.46 0.24
C ALA A 47 -3.69 -4.50 1.77
N ASN A 48 -2.56 -4.43 2.48
CA ASN A 48 -2.53 -4.40 3.94
C ASN A 48 -3.25 -3.16 4.49
N ALA A 49 -3.04 -1.98 3.90
CA ALA A 49 -3.74 -0.77 4.30
C ALA A 49 -5.27 -0.90 4.10
N THR A 50 -5.70 -1.48 2.99
CA THR A 50 -7.12 -1.71 2.71
C THR A 50 -7.72 -2.72 3.71
N PHE A 51 -6.99 -3.80 4.00
CA PHE A 51 -7.41 -4.78 5.01
C PHE A 51 -7.60 -4.14 6.40
N LEU A 52 -6.64 -3.33 6.85
CA LEU A 52 -6.71 -2.63 8.13
C LEU A 52 -7.91 -1.65 8.20
N ALA A 53 -8.20 -0.98 7.09
CA ALA A 53 -9.36 -0.09 7.02
C ALA A 53 -10.68 -0.88 7.05
N GLN A 54 -10.78 -2.00 6.33
CA GLN A 54 -11.96 -2.88 6.35
C GLN A 54 -12.18 -3.50 7.72
N GLN A 55 -11.13 -4.01 8.36
CA GLN A 55 -11.19 -4.55 9.72
C GLN A 55 -11.79 -3.55 10.70
N GLN A 56 -11.40 -2.29 10.61
CA GLN A 56 -11.94 -1.23 11.46
C GLN A 56 -13.41 -0.95 11.19
N ILE A 57 -13.82 -0.95 9.92
CA ILE A 57 -15.23 -0.78 9.55
C ILE A 57 -16.08 -1.90 10.09
N ASP A 58 -15.64 -3.14 9.89
CA ASP A 58 -16.40 -4.31 10.34
C ASP A 58 -16.54 -4.33 11.86
N TRP A 59 -15.49 -3.91 12.58
CA TRP A 59 -15.55 -3.74 14.03
C TRP A 59 -16.54 -2.65 14.43
N LEU A 60 -16.52 -1.48 13.79
CA LEU A 60 -17.45 -0.36 14.07
C LEU A 60 -18.90 -0.70 13.72
N ARG A 61 -19.15 -1.53 12.73
CA ARG A 61 -20.50 -2.00 12.37
C ARG A 61 -21.11 -2.91 13.42
N GLY A 62 -20.30 -3.51 14.28
CA GLY A 62 -20.77 -4.30 15.41
C GLY A 62 -21.31 -3.46 16.56
N PHE A 63 -21.11 -2.15 16.54
CA PHE A 63 -21.55 -1.25 17.61
C PHE A 63 -22.97 -0.76 17.38
N THR A 64 -23.70 -0.58 18.48
CA THR A 64 -24.94 0.17 18.47
C THR A 64 -24.67 1.67 18.29
N PHE A 65 -25.70 2.43 17.92
CA PHE A 65 -25.56 3.88 17.74
C PHE A 65 -25.04 4.58 19.01
N ASP A 66 -25.52 4.17 20.18
CA ASP A 66 -25.10 4.75 21.47
C ASP A 66 -23.63 4.42 21.79
N GLU A 67 -23.20 3.20 21.50
CA GLU A 67 -21.79 2.80 21.64
C GLU A 67 -20.87 3.55 20.68
N LEU A 68 -21.30 3.76 19.42
CA LEU A 68 -20.58 4.59 18.47
C LEU A 68 -20.45 6.03 18.92
N ASN A 69 -21.51 6.58 19.51
CA ASN A 69 -21.51 7.94 20.05
C ASN A 69 -20.53 8.08 21.23
N ILE A 70 -20.49 7.09 22.12
CA ILE A 70 -19.52 7.02 23.20
C ILE A 70 -18.09 6.87 22.65
N TYR A 71 -17.92 6.01 21.66
CA TYR A 71 -16.60 5.76 21.04
C TYR A 71 -16.07 7.00 20.29
N ALA A 72 -16.93 7.68 19.52
CA ALA A 72 -16.57 8.91 18.83
C ALA A 72 -16.26 10.08 19.80
N GLY A 73 -16.86 10.03 21.01
CA GLY A 73 -16.72 11.04 22.05
C GLY A 73 -17.52 12.32 21.77
N THR A 74 -17.66 13.16 22.78
CA THR A 74 -18.50 14.37 22.73
C THR A 74 -18.02 15.42 21.71
N THR A 75 -16.75 15.38 21.31
CA THR A 75 -16.16 16.33 20.37
C THR A 75 -16.03 15.77 18.96
N LEU A 76 -16.48 14.53 18.69
CA LEU A 76 -16.28 13.85 17.41
C LEU A 76 -14.82 13.93 16.94
N ALA A 77 -13.89 13.82 17.88
CA ALA A 77 -12.48 13.90 17.58
C ALA A 77 -12.05 12.68 16.77
N SER A 78 -11.26 12.89 15.75
CA SER A 78 -10.66 11.80 15.00
C SER A 78 -9.77 10.95 15.90
N ARG A 79 -9.96 9.62 15.84
CA ARG A 79 -9.09 8.65 16.53
C ARG A 79 -7.83 8.44 15.72
N ASP A 80 -6.69 8.49 16.39
CA ASP A 80 -5.36 8.37 15.78
C ASP A 80 -4.62 7.21 16.47
N GLU A 81 -4.30 6.20 15.70
CA GLU A 81 -3.72 4.96 16.20
C GLU A 81 -2.54 4.53 15.34
N LEU A 82 -1.49 4.05 16.00
CA LEU A 82 -0.36 3.42 15.34
C LEU A 82 -0.54 1.90 15.36
N LEU A 83 -0.25 1.28 14.24
CA LEU A 83 -0.44 -0.15 14.02
C LEU A 83 0.89 -0.78 13.61
N ASP A 84 1.28 -1.79 14.38
CA ASP A 84 2.37 -2.72 14.09
C ASP A 84 1.73 -4.02 13.58
N LEU A 85 1.87 -4.31 12.29
CA LEU A 85 1.20 -5.43 11.64
C LEU A 85 1.93 -6.75 11.84
N ASN A 86 3.25 -6.70 11.94
CA ASN A 86 4.13 -7.86 12.03
C ASN A 86 4.62 -8.17 13.45
N LEU A 87 4.25 -7.32 14.42
CA LEU A 87 4.62 -7.43 15.84
C LEU A 87 6.14 -7.40 16.09
N ASP A 88 6.86 -6.64 15.27
CA ASP A 88 8.31 -6.47 15.43
C ASP A 88 8.70 -5.29 16.35
N GLY A 89 7.71 -4.59 16.88
CA GLY A 89 7.87 -3.42 17.74
C GLY A 89 8.02 -2.11 16.97
N MET A 90 7.95 -2.14 15.64
CA MET A 90 7.94 -0.96 14.79
C MET A 90 6.55 -0.73 14.21
N ASN A 91 6.10 0.51 14.22
CA ASN A 91 4.81 0.82 13.63
C ASN A 91 4.91 0.90 12.11
N ASP A 92 4.06 0.13 11.42
CA ASP A 92 3.98 0.10 9.95
C ASP A 92 3.00 1.11 9.40
N TYR A 93 1.87 1.30 10.08
CA TYR A 93 0.76 2.12 9.63
C TYR A 93 0.26 3.04 10.73
N ARG A 94 -0.35 4.14 10.29
CA ARG A 94 -1.10 5.08 11.11
C ARG A 94 -2.54 5.07 10.63
N ARG A 95 -3.48 4.71 11.48
CA ARG A 95 -4.92 4.72 11.21
C ARG A 95 -5.57 5.93 11.84
N ILE A 96 -6.27 6.72 11.04
CA ILE A 96 -7.10 7.83 11.51
C ILE A 96 -8.54 7.51 11.19
N THR A 97 -9.38 7.42 12.22
CA THR A 97 -10.81 7.21 12.09
C THR A 97 -11.51 8.54 12.40
N ASP A 98 -12.15 9.10 11.40
CA ASP A 98 -12.84 10.38 11.48
C ASP A 98 -14.35 10.14 11.47
N PHE A 99 -15.06 10.81 12.38
CA PHE A 99 -16.49 10.65 12.59
C PHE A 99 -17.23 11.95 12.25
N HIS A 100 -18.27 11.83 11.46
CA HIS A 100 -19.19 12.92 11.17
C HIS A 100 -20.62 12.46 11.38
N ILE A 101 -21.36 13.19 12.21
CA ILE A 101 -22.79 12.91 12.48
C ILE A 101 -23.65 13.80 11.59
N ALA A 102 -24.60 13.19 10.89
CA ALA A 102 -25.60 13.86 10.09
C ALA A 102 -27.00 13.28 10.43
N GLY A 103 -27.71 13.91 11.39
CA GLY A 103 -28.97 13.40 11.92
C GLY A 103 -28.77 12.06 12.65
N ASP A 104 -29.50 11.02 12.23
CA ASP A 104 -29.44 9.67 12.80
C ASP A 104 -28.39 8.77 12.11
N THR A 105 -27.43 9.38 11.39
CA THR A 105 -26.41 8.64 10.67
C THR A 105 -25.01 9.04 11.08
N PHE A 106 -24.12 8.04 11.22
CA PHE A 106 -22.69 8.26 11.32
C PHE A 106 -22.05 8.06 9.95
N GLN A 107 -21.40 9.09 9.44
CA GLN A 107 -20.45 8.96 8.36
C GLN A 107 -19.08 8.74 8.99
N VAL A 108 -18.51 7.56 8.75
CA VAL A 108 -17.17 7.19 9.25
C VAL A 108 -16.22 7.15 8.08
N ARG A 109 -15.11 7.87 8.20
CA ARG A 109 -14.00 7.86 7.23
C ARG A 109 -12.75 7.31 7.88
N ILE A 110 -12.17 6.30 7.27
CA ILE A 110 -10.96 5.66 7.78
C ILE A 110 -9.84 5.90 6.79
N TYR A 111 -8.79 6.55 7.28
CA TYR A 111 -7.59 6.88 6.56
C TYR A 111 -6.44 6.02 7.08
N ILE A 112 -5.74 5.34 6.18
CA ILE A 112 -4.53 4.58 6.51
C ILE A 112 -3.34 5.26 5.85
N TYR A 113 -2.41 5.72 6.65
CA TYR A 113 -1.15 6.31 6.22
C TYR A 113 0.02 5.39 6.57
N SER A 114 1.20 5.66 6.00
CA SER A 114 2.45 5.10 6.50
C SER A 114 2.74 5.65 7.90
N ALA A 115 3.29 4.83 8.79
CA ALA A 115 3.66 5.24 10.15
C ALA A 115 4.64 6.42 10.18
N GLU A 116 5.44 6.61 9.13
CA GLU A 116 6.34 7.75 8.96
C GLU A 116 5.64 9.12 9.04
N LYS A 117 4.32 9.16 8.80
CA LYS A 117 3.52 10.39 8.94
C LYS A 117 3.19 10.74 10.39
N PHE A 118 3.47 9.86 11.34
CA PHE A 118 3.28 10.14 12.75
C PHE A 118 4.34 11.15 13.25
N GLY A 119 3.90 12.14 14.02
CA GLY A 119 4.78 13.22 14.50
C GLY A 119 5.10 14.32 13.47
N ILE A 120 4.84 14.10 12.17
CA ILE A 120 5.07 15.11 11.13
C ILE A 120 3.83 16.00 10.95
N ALA A 121 2.65 15.43 11.01
CA ALA A 121 1.39 16.16 10.83
C ALA A 121 0.30 15.65 11.80
N SER A 122 -0.51 16.57 12.31
CA SER A 122 -1.67 16.22 13.11
C SER A 122 -2.75 15.52 12.28
N PRO A 123 -3.66 14.73 12.88
CA PRO A 123 -4.78 14.10 12.16
C PRO A 123 -5.58 15.10 11.34
N ALA A 124 -5.88 16.27 11.88
CA ALA A 124 -6.65 17.31 11.20
C ALA A 124 -5.96 17.79 9.90
N VAL A 125 -4.64 17.95 9.89
CA VAL A 125 -3.87 18.34 8.70
C VAL A 125 -3.90 17.25 7.65
N LEU A 126 -3.75 15.98 8.07
CA LEU A 126 -3.75 14.84 7.14
C LEU A 126 -5.12 14.62 6.49
N ILE A 127 -6.21 14.86 7.24
CA ILE A 127 -7.59 14.74 6.75
C ILE A 127 -7.94 15.90 5.82
N ALA A 128 -7.50 17.13 6.14
CA ALA A 128 -7.84 18.34 5.38
C ALA A 128 -7.22 18.35 3.98
N ASP A 129 -6.04 17.76 3.79
CA ASP A 129 -5.35 17.72 2.51
C ASP A 129 -4.89 16.31 2.16
N THR A 130 -5.86 15.49 1.74
CA THR A 130 -5.61 14.10 1.33
C THR A 130 -4.84 14.01 0.01
N ASP A 131 -4.90 15.03 -0.85
CA ASP A 131 -4.18 15.06 -2.12
C ASP A 131 -2.67 15.25 -1.89
N LEU A 132 -2.30 16.09 -0.95
CA LEU A 132 -0.90 16.31 -0.56
C LEU A 132 -0.34 15.12 0.22
N HIS A 133 -1.13 14.58 1.16
CA HIS A 133 -0.66 13.56 2.08
C HIS A 133 -0.87 12.12 1.61
N ARG A 134 -1.73 11.91 0.62
CA ARG A 134 -2.03 10.64 -0.07
C ARG A 134 -2.11 9.43 0.86
N PRO A 135 -3.27 9.17 1.47
CA PRO A 135 -3.46 7.96 2.26
C PRO A 135 -3.23 6.72 1.38
N ARG A 136 -2.74 5.64 1.95
CA ARG A 136 -2.60 4.36 1.25
C ARG A 136 -3.93 3.67 1.04
N ALA A 137 -4.88 3.89 1.95
CA ALA A 137 -6.28 3.53 1.80
C ALA A 137 -7.17 4.59 2.44
N LEU A 138 -8.31 4.85 1.82
CA LEU A 138 -9.39 5.67 2.34
C LEU A 138 -10.70 4.93 2.08
N ILE A 139 -11.40 4.60 3.16
CA ILE A 139 -12.72 3.99 3.07
C ILE A 139 -13.72 4.85 3.82
N THR A 140 -14.87 5.09 3.20
CA THR A 140 -15.98 5.81 3.81
C THR A 140 -17.16 4.86 3.93
N THR A 141 -17.78 4.82 5.10
CA THR A 141 -19.01 4.06 5.35
C THR A 141 -20.03 4.92 6.05
N ILE A 142 -21.30 4.57 5.89
CA ILE A 142 -22.41 5.19 6.60
C ILE A 142 -23.03 4.11 7.50
N ILE A 143 -23.16 4.43 8.78
CA ILE A 143 -23.82 3.58 9.77
C ILE A 143 -25.08 4.32 10.18
N THR A 144 -26.24 3.72 9.91
CA THR A 144 -27.56 4.23 10.27
C THR A 144 -28.06 3.56 11.54
N ARG A 145 -28.93 4.28 12.25
CA ARG A 145 -29.65 3.74 13.43
C ARG A 145 -30.61 2.61 13.04
#